data_471f2d53ad465ea585465142235c6725
#
_entry.id   471f2d53ad465ea585465142235c6725
#
_cell.length_a   1.000
_cell.length_b   1.000
_cell.length_c   1.000
_cell.angle_alpha   90.00
_cell.angle_beta   90.00
_cell.angle_gamma   90.00
#
_symmetry.space_group_name_H-M   'P 1'
#
loop_
_entity.id
_entity.type
_entity.pdbx_description
1 polymer ?
#
loop_
_entity_poly.entity_id
_entity_poly.type
_entity_poly.pdbx_seq_one_letter_code
_entity_poly.pdbx_strand_id
1 'polypeptide(L)'
;MFYYLNGTITLLDANLAVVDCGGVGYACKTTSTTIAQLQVGKAGKLYTYLHVGEGIFDLYGFATQGELGSFKQLIGVSGVGPKAALAILSVCTPQGLATVSYTHLRAHE
;
A
#
# COMPACT_ATOMS: atom_id res chain seq x y z
N MET A 1 2.37 -7.76 -15.29
CA MET A 1 1.82 -7.05 -14.13
C MET A 1 2.16 -7.77 -12.85
N PHE A 2 2.55 -7.04 -11.82
CA PHE A 2 2.90 -7.65 -10.55
C PHE A 2 1.65 -7.78 -9.70
N TYR A 3 1.37 -8.96 -9.21
CA TYR A 3 0.25 -9.17 -8.30
C TYR A 3 0.71 -9.05 -6.84
N TYR A 4 1.80 -9.70 -6.53
CA TYR A 4 2.45 -9.55 -5.23
C TYR A 4 3.94 -9.79 -5.36
N LEU A 5 4.67 -9.31 -4.34
CA LEU A 5 6.10 -9.56 -4.21
C LEU A 5 6.32 -10.24 -2.87
N ASN A 6 7.13 -11.28 -2.87
CA ASN A 6 7.43 -12.03 -1.67
C ASN A 6 8.93 -12.19 -1.58
N GLY A 7 9.53 -11.66 -0.54
CA GLY A 7 10.98 -11.72 -0.40
C GLY A 7 11.40 -11.21 0.96
N THR A 8 12.63 -10.68 1.03
CA THR A 8 13.19 -10.17 2.27
C THR A 8 13.07 -8.66 2.28
N ILE A 9 12.58 -8.11 3.37
CA ILE A 9 12.50 -6.66 3.52
C ILE A 9 13.90 -6.13 3.82
N THR A 10 14.41 -5.27 2.95
CA THR A 10 15.78 -4.76 3.09
C THR A 10 15.83 -3.31 3.52
N LEU A 11 14.74 -2.57 3.36
CA LEU A 11 14.71 -1.17 3.76
C LEU A 11 13.28 -0.76 4.05
N LEU A 12 13.10 0.00 5.13
CA LEU A 12 11.81 0.62 5.45
C LEU A 12 12.06 2.10 5.72
N ASP A 13 11.22 2.93 5.12
CA ASP A 13 11.25 4.36 5.35
C ASP A 13 9.81 4.79 5.64
N ALA A 14 9.56 6.07 5.75
CA ALA A 14 8.24 6.57 6.16
C ALA A 14 7.11 6.03 5.28
N ASN A 15 7.33 6.01 3.96
CA ASN A 15 6.30 5.54 3.03
C ASN A 15 6.90 4.63 1.96
N LEU A 16 8.00 3.96 2.27
CA LEU A 16 8.69 3.15 1.29
C LEU A 16 9.15 1.84 1.92
N ALA A 17 8.90 0.75 1.22
CA ALA A 17 9.40 -0.56 1.62
C ALA A 17 10.10 -1.18 0.43
N VAL A 18 11.31 -1.70 0.65
CA VAL A 18 12.06 -2.40 -0.39
C VAL A 18 12.03 -3.89 -0.10
N VAL A 19 11.58 -4.65 -1.07
CA VAL A 19 11.53 -6.12 -0.98
C VAL A 19 12.56 -6.68 -1.93
N ASP A 20 13.47 -7.48 -1.41
CA ASP A 20 14.49 -8.13 -2.21
C ASP A 20 13.97 -9.50 -2.64
N CYS A 21 13.75 -9.66 -3.93
CA CYS A 21 13.24 -10.90 -4.50
C CYS A 21 14.35 -11.50 -5.36
N GLY A 22 15.16 -12.37 -4.76
CA GLY A 22 16.20 -13.07 -5.50
C GLY A 22 17.31 -12.16 -6.03
N GLY A 23 17.63 -11.10 -5.30
CA GLY A 23 18.68 -10.17 -5.71
C GLY A 23 18.19 -8.93 -6.41
N VAL A 24 16.88 -8.83 -6.63
CA VAL A 24 16.28 -7.63 -7.22
C VAL A 24 15.49 -6.92 -6.13
N GLY A 25 15.83 -5.66 -5.85
CA GLY A 25 15.11 -4.88 -4.85
C GLY A 25 14.00 -4.07 -5.48
N TYR A 26 12.77 -4.34 -5.08
CA TYR A 26 11.60 -3.59 -5.54
C TYR A 26 11.21 -2.57 -4.50
N ALA A 27 11.26 -1.30 -4.88
CA ALA A 27 10.90 -0.20 -3.98
C ALA A 27 9.41 0.08 -4.16
N CYS A 28 8.65 -0.19 -3.11
CA CYS A 28 7.20 -0.04 -3.13
C CYS A 28 6.79 1.11 -2.25
N LYS A 29 6.03 2.04 -2.79
CA LYS A 29 5.40 3.08 -2.00
C LYS A 29 4.26 2.44 -1.22
N THR A 30 4.13 2.79 0.04
CA THR A 30 3.18 2.11 0.90
C THR A 30 2.70 3.01 2.04
N THR A 31 1.86 2.46 2.89
CA THR A 31 1.28 3.18 4.02
C THR A 31 2.08 2.93 5.28
N SER A 32 1.93 3.83 6.25
CA SER A 32 2.54 3.60 7.57
C SER A 32 1.96 2.36 8.24
N THR A 33 0.70 2.04 7.94
CA THR A 33 0.06 0.83 8.46
C THR A 33 0.78 -0.43 7.98
N THR A 34 1.11 -0.48 6.68
CA THR A 34 1.87 -1.61 6.13
C THR A 34 3.27 -1.66 6.71
N ILE A 35 3.94 -0.50 6.80
CA ILE A 35 5.31 -0.46 7.33
C ILE A 35 5.37 -0.99 8.75
N ALA A 36 4.36 -0.70 9.57
CA ALA A 36 4.31 -1.17 10.95
C ALA A 36 4.25 -2.70 11.03
N GLN A 37 3.83 -3.37 9.98
CA GLN A 37 3.72 -4.83 9.95
C GLN A 37 4.96 -5.50 9.37
N LEU A 38 5.93 -4.73 8.90
CA LEU A 38 7.12 -5.25 8.26
C LEU A 38 8.34 -5.05 9.16
N GLN A 39 9.38 -5.84 8.91
CA GLN A 39 10.60 -5.75 9.68
C GLN A 39 11.79 -6.00 8.77
N VAL A 40 12.76 -5.10 8.80
CA VAL A 40 13.98 -5.24 8.00
C VAL A 40 14.69 -6.54 8.39
N GLY A 41 15.11 -7.29 7.38
CA GLY A 41 15.79 -8.55 7.57
C GLY A 41 14.86 -9.74 7.66
N LYS A 42 13.57 -9.53 7.64
CA LYS A 42 12.58 -10.61 7.73
C LYS A 42 11.85 -10.77 6.40
N ALA A 43 11.26 -11.93 6.21
CA ALA A 43 10.44 -12.18 5.04
C ALA A 43 9.22 -11.29 5.07
N GLY A 44 8.82 -10.81 3.91
CA GLY A 44 7.62 -9.99 3.79
C GLY A 44 6.97 -10.22 2.45
N LYS A 45 5.66 -10.03 2.42
CA LYS A 45 4.87 -10.15 1.20
C LYS A 45 4.03 -8.91 1.05
N LEU A 46 4.10 -8.28 -0.12
CA LEU A 46 3.33 -7.10 -0.41
C LEU A 46 2.45 -7.36 -1.63
N TYR A 47 1.18 -7.03 -1.52
CA TYR A 47 0.28 -7.06 -2.66
C TYR A 47 0.43 -5.75 -3.39
N THR A 48 0.66 -5.80 -4.68
CA THR A 48 1.18 -4.66 -5.43
C THR A 48 0.18 -4.10 -6.44
N TYR A 49 0.35 -2.82 -6.70
CA TYR A 49 -0.38 -2.10 -7.73
C TYR A 49 0.63 -1.25 -8.50
N LEU A 50 0.72 -1.47 -9.81
CA LEU A 50 1.63 -0.71 -10.65
C LEU A 50 0.87 0.43 -11.31
N HIS A 51 1.29 1.65 -11.02
CA HIS A 51 0.68 2.85 -11.58
C HIS A 51 1.58 3.37 -12.70
N VAL A 52 1.08 3.30 -13.92
CA VAL A 52 1.80 3.73 -15.10
C VAL A 52 1.01 4.83 -15.78
N GLY A 53 1.67 5.92 -16.04
CA GLY A 53 1.07 7.02 -16.78
C GLY A 53 2.16 7.76 -17.50
N GLU A 54 1.83 8.89 -18.12
CA GLU A 54 2.81 9.70 -18.80
C GLU A 54 3.79 10.25 -17.79
N GLY A 55 5.05 9.86 -17.90
CA GLY A 55 6.07 10.28 -16.96
C GLY A 55 5.97 9.63 -15.58
N ILE A 56 5.08 8.65 -15.42
CA ILE A 56 4.83 8.01 -14.13
C ILE A 56 5.02 6.50 -14.26
N PHE A 57 5.79 5.94 -13.33
CA PHE A 57 5.98 4.51 -13.27
C PHE A 57 6.27 4.17 -11.80
N ASP A 58 5.21 4.03 -11.02
CA ASP A 58 5.31 3.83 -9.58
C ASP A 58 4.72 2.50 -9.16
N LEU A 59 5.39 1.84 -8.22
CA LEU A 59 4.92 0.58 -7.67
C LEU A 59 4.45 0.83 -6.23
N TYR A 60 3.23 0.40 -5.95
CA TYR A 60 2.63 0.50 -4.62
C TYR A 60 2.48 -0.89 -4.04
N GLY A 61 2.69 -1.03 -2.74
CA GLY A 61 2.58 -2.32 -2.08
C GLY A 61 1.87 -2.21 -0.75
N PHE A 62 1.16 -3.27 -0.39
CA PHE A 62 0.35 -3.30 0.84
C PHE A 62 0.46 -4.66 1.50
N ALA A 63 0.40 -4.67 2.83
CA ALA A 63 0.56 -5.91 3.59
C ALA A 63 -0.60 -6.87 3.39
N THR A 64 -1.80 -6.37 3.08
CA THR A 64 -2.98 -7.20 2.92
C THR A 64 -3.70 -6.87 1.63
N GLN A 65 -4.47 -7.84 1.12
CA GLN A 65 -5.31 -7.59 -0.03
C GLN A 65 -6.42 -6.60 0.27
N GLY A 66 -6.88 -6.57 1.51
CA GLY A 66 -7.89 -5.62 1.92
C GLY A 66 -7.41 -4.19 1.80
N GLU A 67 -6.19 -3.93 2.21
CA GLU A 67 -5.62 -2.59 2.09
C GLU A 67 -5.44 -2.21 0.62
N LEU A 68 -4.97 -3.14 -0.20
CA LEU A 68 -4.86 -2.90 -1.64
C LEU A 68 -6.23 -2.59 -2.24
N GLY A 69 -7.25 -3.33 -1.86
CA GLY A 69 -8.60 -3.09 -2.34
C GLY A 69 -9.10 -1.71 -1.98
N SER A 70 -8.84 -1.28 -0.74
CA SER A 70 -9.21 0.06 -0.30
C SER A 70 -8.47 1.13 -1.10
N PHE A 71 -7.20 0.90 -1.37
CA PHE A 71 -6.41 1.82 -2.18
C PHE A 71 -7.01 1.97 -3.58
N LYS A 72 -7.36 0.86 -4.20
CA LYS A 72 -7.96 0.89 -5.53
C LYS A 72 -9.29 1.62 -5.55
N GLN A 73 -10.09 1.44 -4.51
CA GLN A 73 -11.35 2.17 -4.41
C GLN A 73 -11.14 3.66 -4.27
N LEU A 74 -10.15 4.05 -3.47
CA LEU A 74 -9.87 5.47 -3.26
C LEU A 74 -9.40 6.16 -4.53
N ILE A 75 -8.49 5.52 -5.27
CA ILE A 75 -7.99 6.15 -6.51
C ILE A 75 -9.06 6.18 -7.60
N GLY A 76 -10.14 5.40 -7.45
CA GLY A 76 -11.26 5.46 -8.35
C GLY A 76 -12.17 6.65 -8.11
N VAL A 77 -11.99 7.34 -6.97
CA VAL A 77 -12.78 8.52 -6.65
C VAL A 77 -12.18 9.72 -7.36
N SER A 78 -13.04 10.50 -8.00
CA SER A 78 -12.59 11.68 -8.72
C SER A 78 -11.85 12.64 -7.78
N GLY A 79 -10.67 13.07 -8.19
CA GLY A 79 -9.87 14.00 -7.39
C GLY A 79 -8.97 13.33 -6.38
N VAL A 80 -9.02 12.00 -6.24
CA VAL A 80 -8.14 11.30 -5.31
C VAL A 80 -7.08 10.57 -6.11
N GLY A 81 -5.84 11.04 -6.02
CA GLY A 81 -4.72 10.37 -6.65
C GLY A 81 -4.07 9.36 -5.72
N PRO A 82 -3.07 8.60 -6.21
CA PRO A 82 -2.41 7.59 -5.39
C PRO A 82 -1.78 8.15 -4.13
N LYS A 83 -1.17 9.33 -4.21
CA LYS A 83 -0.52 9.93 -3.03
C LYS A 83 -1.53 10.27 -1.95
N ALA A 84 -2.67 10.84 -2.35
CA ALA A 84 -3.73 11.15 -1.40
C ALA A 84 -4.32 9.88 -0.81
N ALA A 85 -4.47 8.84 -1.62
CA ALA A 85 -4.99 7.56 -1.14
C ALA A 85 -4.06 6.95 -0.09
N LEU A 86 -2.74 7.02 -0.31
CA LEU A 86 -1.79 6.53 0.69
C LEU A 86 -1.90 7.31 2.00
N ALA A 87 -2.08 8.62 1.91
CA ALA A 87 -2.21 9.45 3.11
C ALA A 87 -3.47 9.07 3.89
N ILE A 88 -4.57 8.84 3.20
CA ILE A 88 -5.81 8.44 3.84
C ILE A 88 -5.65 7.08 4.54
N LEU A 89 -5.06 6.12 3.83
CA LEU A 89 -4.88 4.78 4.38
C LEU A 89 -3.87 4.75 5.53
N SER A 90 -2.97 5.71 5.57
CA SER A 90 -1.97 5.76 6.63
C SER A 90 -2.56 6.16 7.98
N VAL A 91 -3.69 6.86 7.99
CA VAL A 91 -4.34 7.24 9.23
C VAL A 91 -5.49 6.30 9.60
N CYS A 92 -5.85 5.39 8.70
CA CYS A 92 -6.93 4.42 8.92
C CYS A 92 -6.36 3.03 8.81
N THR A 93 -6.52 2.21 9.83
CA THR A 93 -6.14 0.80 9.72
C THR A 93 -7.17 0.11 8.81
N PRO A 94 -6.81 -1.00 8.16
CA PRO A 94 -7.79 -1.77 7.40
C PRO A 94 -8.98 -2.18 8.26
N GLN A 95 -8.73 -2.52 9.50
CA GLN A 95 -9.78 -2.86 10.44
C GLN A 95 -10.65 -1.65 10.73
N GLY A 96 -10.04 -0.49 10.92
CA GLY A 96 -10.77 0.74 11.12
C GLY A 96 -11.58 1.13 9.92
N LEU A 97 -11.04 0.92 8.71
CA LEU A 97 -11.77 1.17 7.48
C LEU A 97 -13.00 0.28 7.38
N ALA A 98 -12.86 -0.99 7.73
CA ALA A 98 -14.00 -1.89 7.69
C ALA A 98 -15.11 -1.41 8.61
N THR A 99 -14.75 -0.95 9.80
CA THR A 99 -15.72 -0.42 10.75
C THR A 99 -16.35 0.86 10.24
N VAL A 100 -15.51 1.76 9.78
CA VAL A 100 -15.95 3.09 9.36
C VAL A 100 -16.78 3.01 8.09
N SER A 101 -16.37 2.23 7.12
CA SER A 101 -17.08 2.21 5.86
C SER A 101 -18.46 1.60 6.00
N TYR A 102 -18.71 0.81 7.00
CA TYR A 102 -20.04 0.27 7.21
C TYR A 102 -20.91 1.17 8.03
N THR A 103 -20.33 2.07 8.79
CA THR A 103 -21.10 2.93 9.68
C THR A 103 -21.20 4.34 9.17
N HIS A 104 -20.18 4.80 8.46
CA HIS A 104 -20.21 6.16 8.04
C HIS A 104 -19.10 6.43 7.10
N LEU A 105 -18.85 6.03 6.34
CA LEU A 105 -17.94 6.61 5.45
C LEU A 105 -18.77 7.20 4.35
N ARG A 106 -19.12 7.07 5.26
CA ARG A 106 -19.32 7.23 5.10
C ARG A 106 -19.32 7.87 5.75
N ALA A 107 -19.11 8.44 6.30
CA ALA A 107 -18.47 8.71 6.95
C ALA A 107 -17.87 9.01 7.37
N HIS A 108 -18.09 9.28 7.54
CA HIS A 108 -17.19 9.16 7.91
C HIS A 108 -17.06 8.98 7.88
N GLU A 109 -17.43 8.84 7.62
CA GLU A 109 -17.07 8.18 7.74
C GLU A 109 -16.83 8.01 7.69
#